data_dd863bea4dbf8b342588b04d40437721
#
_entry.id   dd863bea4dbf8b342588b04d40437721
#
_cell.length_a   1.000
_cell.length_b   1.000
_cell.length_c   1.000
_cell.angle_alpha   90.00
_cell.angle_beta   90.00
_cell.angle_gamma   90.00
#
_symmetry.space_group_name_H-M   'P 1'
#
loop_
_entity.id
_entity.type
_entity.pdbx_description
1 polymer ?
#
loop_
_entity_poly.entity_id
_entity_poly.type
_entity_poly.pdbx_seq_one_letter_code
_entity_poly.pdbx_strand_id
1 'polypeptide(L)'
;EPLLIDAIARGWNFRRTIDELEKFDPELLVIETSTPTFWSDLRFAEEYKRSVGGKVAVVGTHVSALPGESIRLSEAVDFIARNEYDYTIPELANALEKDERIGDIKGISYRHNGRIVHNKNRELIKDLDALPFVSPVYKKYLNVRDYRYALARHPMIQIKSSRGCPS
;
A
#
# COMPACT_ATOMS: atom_id res chain seq x y z
N GLU A 1 -6.79 12.36 -8.08
CA GLU A 1 -7.74 11.67 -7.19
C GLU A 1 -7.33 10.20 -7.04
N PRO A 2 -7.31 9.59 -5.82
CA PRO A 2 -6.92 8.20 -5.63
C PRO A 2 -7.99 7.22 -6.14
N LEU A 3 -7.53 6.03 -6.54
CA LEU A 3 -8.36 4.86 -6.87
C LEU A 3 -8.04 3.73 -5.90
N LEU A 4 -9.05 3.08 -5.32
CA LEU A 4 -8.89 1.87 -4.51
C LEU A 4 -9.42 0.66 -5.27
N ILE A 5 -8.56 -0.36 -5.42
CA ILE A 5 -8.92 -1.64 -6.04
C ILE A 5 -8.67 -2.76 -5.03
N ASP A 6 -9.68 -3.55 -4.73
CA ASP A 6 -9.54 -4.85 -4.08
C ASP A 6 -9.71 -5.95 -5.14
N ALA A 7 -8.61 -6.29 -5.79
CA ALA A 7 -8.60 -7.25 -6.89
C ALA A 7 -9.01 -8.66 -6.43
N ILE A 8 -8.63 -9.04 -5.21
CA ILE A 8 -8.93 -10.37 -4.64
C ILE A 8 -10.42 -10.49 -4.39
N ALA A 9 -11.04 -9.51 -3.72
CA ALA A 9 -12.48 -9.54 -3.47
C ALA A 9 -13.29 -9.56 -4.76
N ARG A 10 -12.82 -8.87 -5.80
CA ARG A 10 -13.44 -8.86 -7.15
C ARG A 10 -13.16 -10.11 -7.99
N GLY A 11 -12.29 -11.01 -7.53
CA GLY A 11 -11.87 -12.17 -8.31
C GLY A 11 -11.05 -11.82 -9.57
N TRP A 12 -10.35 -10.69 -9.55
CA TRP A 12 -9.52 -10.26 -10.67
C TRP A 12 -8.14 -10.92 -10.62
N ASN A 13 -7.65 -11.29 -11.78
CA ASN A 13 -6.26 -11.71 -11.95
C ASN A 13 -5.35 -10.51 -12.24
N PHE A 14 -4.04 -10.73 -12.32
CA PHE A 14 -3.06 -9.69 -12.60
C PHE A 14 -3.37 -8.92 -13.88
N ARG A 15 -3.66 -9.62 -14.96
CA ARG A 15 -3.95 -9.00 -16.26
C ARG A 15 -5.12 -8.02 -16.15
N ARG A 16 -6.24 -8.46 -15.58
CA ARG A 16 -7.41 -7.59 -15.41
C ARG A 16 -7.11 -6.37 -14.54
N THR A 17 -6.29 -6.54 -13.50
CA THR A 17 -5.92 -5.43 -12.60
C THR A 17 -5.00 -4.45 -13.33
N ILE A 18 -4.03 -4.93 -14.10
CA ILE A 18 -3.14 -4.09 -14.92
C ILE A 18 -3.94 -3.31 -15.97
N ASP A 19 -4.88 -3.95 -16.68
CA ASP A 19 -5.72 -3.29 -17.68
C ASP A 19 -6.52 -2.10 -17.07
N GLU A 20 -6.94 -2.18 -15.81
CA GLU A 20 -7.58 -1.06 -15.12
C GLU A 20 -6.57 0.01 -14.68
N LEU A 21 -5.37 -0.38 -14.25
CA LEU A 21 -4.32 0.56 -13.89
C LEU A 21 -3.78 1.31 -15.12
N GLU A 22 -3.65 0.64 -16.28
CA GLU A 22 -3.28 1.30 -17.54
C GLU A 22 -4.28 2.40 -17.93
N LYS A 23 -5.58 2.20 -17.71
CA LYS A 23 -6.61 3.22 -17.97
C LYS A 23 -6.58 4.39 -17.00
N PHE A 24 -6.23 4.12 -15.75
CA PHE A 24 -6.15 5.11 -14.70
C PHE A 24 -4.84 5.89 -14.72
N ASP A 25 -3.76 5.26 -15.21
CA ASP A 25 -2.41 5.79 -15.34
C ASP A 25 -1.88 6.43 -14.04
N PRO A 26 -1.76 5.65 -12.94
CA PRO A 26 -1.34 6.20 -11.66
C PRO A 26 0.16 6.49 -11.64
N GLU A 27 0.55 7.66 -11.18
CA GLU A 27 1.95 8.01 -10.91
C GLU A 27 2.54 7.23 -9.72
N LEU A 28 1.69 6.87 -8.75
CA LEU A 28 2.06 6.09 -7.57
C LEU A 28 1.06 4.95 -7.34
N LEU A 29 1.56 3.73 -7.41
CA LEU A 29 0.84 2.54 -6.96
C LEU A 29 1.24 2.20 -5.53
N VAL A 30 0.27 1.97 -4.65
CA VAL A 30 0.49 1.47 -3.28
C VAL A 30 -0.05 0.05 -3.18
N ILE A 31 0.82 -0.90 -2.80
CA ILE A 31 0.46 -2.32 -2.62
C ILE A 31 0.55 -2.67 -1.14
N GLU A 32 -0.56 -3.10 -0.54
CA GLU A 32 -0.53 -3.70 0.79
C GLU A 32 -0.14 -5.17 0.68
N THR A 33 0.88 -5.59 1.44
CA THR A 33 1.41 -6.96 1.43
C THR A 33 1.48 -7.57 2.82
N SER A 34 1.44 -8.88 2.84
CA SER A 34 1.65 -9.73 4.01
C SER A 34 2.66 -10.83 3.69
N THR A 35 3.19 -11.52 4.70
CA THR A 35 4.17 -12.59 4.45
C THR A 35 3.69 -13.66 3.47
N PRO A 36 2.45 -14.15 3.53
CA PRO A 36 1.97 -15.14 2.56
C PRO A 36 1.85 -14.63 1.12
N THR A 37 1.57 -13.34 0.93
CA THR A 37 1.32 -12.76 -0.41
C THR A 37 2.53 -12.07 -1.02
N PHE A 38 3.57 -11.83 -0.24
CA PHE A 38 4.72 -11.00 -0.58
C PHE A 38 5.32 -11.29 -1.97
N TRP A 39 5.60 -12.56 -2.28
CA TRP A 39 6.17 -12.94 -3.58
C TRP A 39 5.23 -12.71 -4.75
N SER A 40 3.93 -12.88 -4.52
CA SER A 40 2.91 -12.57 -5.53
C SER A 40 2.82 -11.07 -5.77
N ASP A 41 2.87 -10.29 -4.69
CA ASP A 41 2.77 -8.83 -4.73
C ASP A 41 4.01 -8.21 -5.40
N LEU A 42 5.22 -8.76 -5.18
CA LEU A 42 6.41 -8.34 -5.90
C LEU A 42 6.30 -8.60 -7.41
N ARG A 43 5.82 -9.79 -7.82
CA ARG A 43 5.59 -10.08 -9.25
C ARG A 43 4.55 -9.15 -9.86
N PHE A 44 3.52 -8.79 -9.11
CA PHE A 44 2.54 -7.79 -9.55
C PHE A 44 3.18 -6.40 -9.72
N ALA A 45 4.04 -5.98 -8.77
CA ALA A 45 4.78 -4.73 -8.88
C ALA A 45 5.68 -4.69 -10.12
N GLU A 46 6.35 -5.79 -10.46
CA GLU A 46 7.18 -5.94 -11.68
C GLU A 46 6.34 -5.85 -12.95
N GLU A 47 5.17 -6.49 -12.97
CA GLU A 47 4.24 -6.39 -14.09
C GLU A 47 3.74 -4.95 -14.27
N TYR A 48 3.32 -4.29 -13.17
CA TYR A 48 2.92 -2.89 -13.18
C TYR A 48 4.03 -1.97 -13.72
N LYS A 49 5.26 -2.13 -13.23
CA LYS A 49 6.41 -1.34 -13.71
C LYS A 49 6.62 -1.47 -15.22
N ARG A 50 6.44 -2.68 -15.75
CA ARG A 50 6.64 -2.96 -17.18
C ARG A 50 5.52 -2.40 -18.04
N SER A 51 4.27 -2.45 -17.54
CA SER A 51 3.08 -2.10 -18.32
C SER A 51 2.68 -0.63 -18.18
N VAL A 52 2.76 -0.07 -16.98
CA VAL A 52 2.31 1.30 -16.66
C VAL A 52 3.51 2.23 -16.39
N GLY A 53 4.49 1.79 -15.61
CA GLY A 53 5.74 2.54 -15.42
C GLY A 53 5.77 3.50 -14.23
N GLY A 54 4.67 3.70 -13.51
CA GLY A 54 4.60 4.58 -12.34
C GLY A 54 5.46 4.12 -11.16
N LYS A 55 5.53 4.91 -10.10
CA LYS A 55 6.23 4.56 -8.87
C LYS A 55 5.47 3.51 -8.08
N VAL A 56 6.19 2.66 -7.34
CA VAL A 56 5.61 1.61 -6.49
C VAL A 56 6.04 1.79 -5.04
N ALA A 57 5.07 1.95 -4.16
CA ALA A 57 5.24 1.88 -2.72
C ALA A 57 4.60 0.58 -2.19
N VAL A 58 5.33 -0.16 -1.36
CA VAL A 58 4.79 -1.35 -0.70
C VAL A 58 4.64 -1.07 0.79
N VAL A 59 3.50 -1.49 1.36
CA VAL A 59 3.15 -1.30 2.77
C VAL A 59 2.76 -2.63 3.40
N GLY A 60 2.65 -2.69 4.71
CA GLY A 60 2.20 -3.87 5.44
C GLY A 60 3.25 -4.47 6.35
N THR A 61 2.88 -5.55 7.04
CA THR A 61 3.67 -6.12 8.14
C THR A 61 4.99 -6.74 7.69
N HIS A 62 4.99 -7.44 6.56
CA HIS A 62 6.19 -8.10 6.04
C HIS A 62 7.30 -7.09 5.73
N VAL A 63 6.99 -6.07 4.93
CA VAL A 63 7.96 -5.06 4.51
C VAL A 63 8.33 -4.09 5.63
N SER A 64 7.49 -3.93 6.64
CA SER A 64 7.82 -3.18 7.85
C SER A 64 8.90 -3.86 8.68
N ALA A 65 8.86 -5.20 8.75
CA ALA A 65 9.86 -6.00 9.47
C ALA A 65 11.19 -6.11 8.70
N LEU A 66 11.14 -6.23 7.37
CA LEU A 66 12.30 -6.52 6.51
C LEU A 66 12.45 -5.48 5.35
N PRO A 67 12.46 -4.17 5.65
CA PRO A 67 12.37 -3.16 4.59
C PRO A 67 13.57 -3.17 3.63
N GLY A 68 14.78 -3.32 4.15
CA GLY A 68 15.99 -3.34 3.33
C GLY A 68 16.11 -4.58 2.46
N GLU A 69 15.68 -5.74 2.95
CA GLU A 69 15.64 -6.98 2.20
C GLU A 69 14.58 -6.90 1.09
N SER A 70 13.38 -6.47 1.45
CA SER A 70 12.26 -6.36 0.50
C SER A 70 12.58 -5.44 -0.70
N ILE A 71 13.25 -4.30 -0.48
CA ILE A 71 13.69 -3.42 -1.57
C ILE A 71 14.74 -4.11 -2.44
N ARG A 72 15.68 -4.90 -1.87
CA ARG A 72 16.73 -5.57 -2.66
C ARG A 72 16.18 -6.64 -3.59
N LEU A 73 15.09 -7.28 -3.21
CA LEU A 73 14.52 -8.42 -3.94
C LEU A 73 13.87 -8.02 -5.26
N SER A 74 13.45 -6.76 -5.45
CA SER A 74 12.88 -6.31 -6.71
C SER A 74 13.18 -4.84 -6.99
N GLU A 75 13.66 -4.56 -8.20
CA GLU A 75 13.86 -3.19 -8.69
C GLU A 75 12.53 -2.46 -8.97
N ALA A 76 11.42 -3.17 -8.98
CA ALA A 76 10.11 -2.57 -9.16
C ALA A 76 9.65 -1.80 -7.92
N VAL A 77 10.20 -2.09 -6.73
CA VAL A 77 9.85 -1.41 -5.48
C VAL A 77 10.68 -0.15 -5.33
N ASP A 78 10.06 1.01 -5.43
CA ASP A 78 10.70 2.31 -5.21
C ASP A 78 10.73 2.68 -3.72
N PHE A 79 9.62 2.40 -3.00
CA PHE A 79 9.41 2.83 -1.63
C PHE A 79 8.81 1.71 -0.77
N ILE A 80 9.15 1.74 0.52
CA ILE A 80 8.44 0.98 1.56
C ILE A 80 8.02 1.96 2.64
N ALA A 81 6.72 2.02 2.95
CA ALA A 81 6.24 2.70 4.12
C ALA A 81 6.09 1.70 5.27
N ARG A 82 6.86 1.94 6.34
CA ARG A 82 6.96 1.05 7.50
C ARG A 82 5.93 1.39 8.58
N ASN A 83 5.46 0.37 9.27
CA ASN A 83 4.52 0.47 10.39
C ASN A 83 3.17 1.09 9.98
N GLU A 84 2.71 2.12 10.68
CA GLU A 84 1.51 2.87 10.34
C GLU A 84 1.80 3.87 9.23
N TYR A 85 1.17 3.68 8.08
CA TYR A 85 1.44 4.42 6.86
C TYR A 85 0.37 5.45 6.50
N ASP A 86 -0.62 5.66 7.37
CA ASP A 86 -1.75 6.56 7.14
C ASP A 86 -1.31 8.00 6.82
N TYR A 87 -0.26 8.50 7.44
CA TYR A 87 0.35 9.80 7.12
C TYR A 87 1.52 9.69 6.14
N THR A 88 2.26 8.57 6.18
CA THR A 88 3.47 8.40 5.34
C THR A 88 3.13 8.36 3.86
N ILE A 89 2.07 7.67 3.46
CA ILE A 89 1.66 7.58 2.05
C ILE A 89 1.15 8.92 1.48
N PRO A 90 0.27 9.67 2.17
CA PRO A 90 -0.10 11.02 1.71
C PRO A 90 1.09 11.99 1.62
N GLU A 91 2.01 11.97 2.58
CA GLU A 91 3.23 12.79 2.53
C GLU A 91 4.11 12.41 1.32
N LEU A 92 4.28 11.09 1.06
CA LEU A 92 5.00 10.61 -0.12
C LEU A 92 4.33 11.06 -1.42
N ALA A 93 3.02 10.89 -1.54
CA ALA A 93 2.28 11.29 -2.73
C ALA A 93 2.42 12.80 -3.00
N ASN A 94 2.26 13.62 -1.96
CA ASN A 94 2.44 15.07 -2.07
C ASN A 94 3.88 15.47 -2.45
N ALA A 95 4.88 14.78 -1.88
CA ALA A 95 6.28 15.05 -2.20
C ALA A 95 6.61 14.68 -3.65
N LEU A 96 6.06 13.58 -4.17
CA LEU A 96 6.22 13.18 -5.57
C LEU A 96 5.53 14.18 -6.52
N GLU A 97 4.29 14.60 -6.20
CA GLU A 97 3.55 15.59 -7.02
C GLU A 97 4.27 16.94 -7.10
N LYS A 98 4.93 17.37 -6.02
CA LYS A 98 5.60 18.67 -5.93
C LYS A 98 7.11 18.62 -6.20
N ASP A 99 7.65 17.46 -6.52
CA ASP A 99 9.10 17.22 -6.64
C ASP A 99 9.89 17.65 -5.40
N GLU A 100 9.31 17.39 -4.21
CA GLU A 100 9.91 17.72 -2.92
C GLU A 100 10.82 16.59 -2.40
N ARG A 101 11.64 16.90 -1.40
CA ARG A 101 12.59 15.96 -0.81
C ARG A 101 11.88 14.84 -0.04
N ILE A 102 12.16 13.58 -0.42
CA ILE A 102 11.66 12.37 0.28
C ILE A 102 12.45 12.10 1.58
N GLY A 103 13.65 12.63 1.69
CA GLY A 103 14.56 12.37 2.83
C GLY A 103 14.03 12.73 4.20
N ASP A 104 13.04 13.62 4.29
CA ASP A 104 12.47 14.09 5.55
C ASP A 104 11.18 13.35 5.95
N ILE A 105 10.62 12.52 5.05
CA ILE A 105 9.38 11.75 5.29
C ILE A 105 9.66 10.62 6.28
N LYS A 106 9.09 10.69 7.48
CA LYS A 106 9.23 9.64 8.50
C LYS A 106 8.58 8.34 8.05
N GLY A 107 9.19 7.21 8.43
CA GLY A 107 8.64 5.88 8.20
C GLY A 107 8.88 5.31 6.81
N ILE A 108 9.60 6.03 5.93
CA ILE A 108 9.88 5.55 4.58
C ILE A 108 11.27 4.92 4.45
N SER A 109 11.37 3.91 3.61
CA SER A 109 12.63 3.36 3.09
C SER A 109 12.57 3.41 1.58
N TYR A 110 13.67 3.76 0.93
CA TYR A 110 13.69 3.95 -0.53
C TYR A 110 15.10 3.78 -1.11
N ARG A 111 15.16 3.66 -2.43
CA ARG A 111 16.41 3.56 -3.18
C ARG A 111 16.86 4.97 -3.60
N HIS A 112 18.09 5.33 -3.25
CA HIS A 112 18.71 6.59 -3.65
C HIS A 112 20.16 6.39 -4.06
N ASN A 113 20.50 6.75 -5.28
CA ASN A 113 21.87 6.61 -5.83
C ASN A 113 22.45 5.20 -5.62
N GLY A 114 21.69 4.16 -5.90
CA GLY A 114 22.10 2.76 -5.75
C GLY A 114 22.20 2.25 -4.30
N ARG A 115 21.86 3.08 -3.31
CA ARG A 115 21.84 2.71 -1.89
C ARG A 115 20.41 2.69 -1.35
N ILE A 116 20.17 1.84 -0.36
CA ILE A 116 18.91 1.83 0.37
C ILE A 116 19.04 2.79 1.55
N VAL A 117 18.13 3.74 1.62
CA VAL A 117 18.03 4.75 2.68
C VAL A 117 16.83 4.43 3.55
N HIS A 118 17.01 4.49 4.86
CA HIS A 118 15.95 4.35 5.84
C HIS A 118 15.81 5.67 6.59
N ASN A 119 14.72 6.40 6.38
CA ASN A 119 14.42 7.58 7.18
C ASN A 119 14.04 7.19 8.62
N LYS A 120 14.00 8.16 9.53
CA LYS A 120 13.55 7.94 10.91
C LYS A 120 12.19 7.25 10.93
N ASN A 121 11.97 6.37 11.89
CA ASN A 121 10.67 5.77 12.08
C ASN A 121 9.63 6.85 12.42
N ARG A 122 8.39 6.61 11.95
CA ARG A 122 7.24 7.39 12.36
C ARG A 122 6.79 6.91 13.75
N GLU A 123 6.38 7.83 14.58
CA GLU A 123 5.71 7.51 15.84
C GLU A 123 4.34 6.90 15.56
N LEU A 124 3.91 5.99 16.43
CA LEU A 124 2.57 5.40 16.34
C LEU A 124 1.51 6.49 16.52
N ILE A 125 0.41 6.35 15.81
CA ILE A 125 -0.73 7.28 15.89
C ILE A 125 -1.42 7.08 17.24
N LYS A 126 -1.35 8.08 18.11
CA LYS A 126 -1.94 8.02 19.44
C LYS A 126 -3.44 8.31 19.44
N ASP A 127 -3.86 9.22 18.58
CA ASP A 127 -5.25 9.63 18.40
C ASP A 127 -5.78 9.05 17.08
N LEU A 128 -6.49 7.94 17.17
CA LEU A 128 -7.09 7.29 15.99
C LEU A 128 -8.33 8.03 15.49
N ASP A 129 -8.96 8.85 16.34
CA ASP A 129 -10.13 9.65 15.95
C ASP A 129 -9.76 10.84 15.06
N ALA A 130 -8.47 11.21 15.02
CA ALA A 130 -7.95 12.19 14.06
C ALA A 130 -7.92 11.65 12.62
N LEU A 131 -8.00 10.32 12.42
CA LEU A 131 -8.07 9.72 11.09
C LEU A 131 -9.50 9.74 10.56
N PRO A 132 -9.69 9.98 9.24
CA PRO A 132 -11.01 9.93 8.65
C PRO A 132 -11.59 8.51 8.71
N PHE A 133 -12.91 8.42 8.90
CA PHE A 133 -13.61 7.14 8.81
C PHE A 133 -13.45 6.51 7.42
N VAL A 134 -13.22 5.19 7.39
CA VAL A 134 -13.07 4.43 6.14
C VAL A 134 -14.39 4.20 5.40
N SER A 135 -15.54 4.36 6.08
CA SER A 135 -16.86 4.09 5.51
C SER A 135 -17.18 4.83 4.20
N PRO A 136 -16.82 6.12 4.04
CA PRO A 136 -17.01 6.81 2.76
C PRO A 136 -16.18 6.20 1.64
N VAL A 137 -14.94 5.78 1.92
CA VAL A 137 -14.05 5.12 0.96
C VAL A 137 -14.64 3.78 0.53
N TYR A 138 -15.11 2.98 1.48
CA TYR A 138 -15.75 1.69 1.19
C TYR A 138 -16.98 1.88 0.31
N LYS A 139 -17.85 2.83 0.63
CA LYS A 139 -19.04 3.11 -0.19
C LYS A 139 -18.71 3.56 -1.61
N LYS A 140 -17.61 4.26 -1.79
CA LYS A 140 -17.21 4.79 -3.10
C LYS A 140 -16.56 3.73 -4.00
N TYR A 141 -15.70 2.89 -3.44
CA TYR A 141 -14.80 2.04 -4.23
C TYR A 141 -15.08 0.55 -4.11
N LEU A 142 -15.75 0.09 -3.05
CA LEU A 142 -15.94 -1.32 -2.77
C LEU A 142 -17.41 -1.72 -2.87
N ASN A 143 -17.64 -2.95 -3.33
CA ASN A 143 -18.97 -3.56 -3.29
C ASN A 143 -18.98 -4.60 -2.16
N VAL A 144 -19.75 -4.37 -1.11
CA VAL A 144 -19.85 -5.27 0.05
C VAL A 144 -20.26 -6.69 -0.32
N ARG A 145 -20.90 -6.89 -1.46
CA ARG A 145 -21.31 -8.23 -1.96
C ARG A 145 -20.14 -9.06 -2.49
N ASP A 146 -18.99 -8.45 -2.73
CA ASP A 146 -17.77 -9.16 -3.15
C ASP A 146 -17.08 -9.84 -1.97
N TYR A 147 -17.41 -9.43 -0.72
CA TYR A 147 -16.76 -9.91 0.49
C TYR A 147 -17.51 -11.11 1.09
N ARG A 148 -16.82 -12.25 1.12
CA ARG A 148 -17.31 -13.50 1.69
C ARG A 148 -16.33 -14.05 2.69
N TYR A 149 -16.83 -14.43 3.85
CA TYR A 149 -16.05 -15.09 4.88
C TYR A 149 -16.81 -16.31 5.38
N ALA A 150 -16.13 -17.46 5.44
CA ALA A 150 -16.77 -18.74 5.68
C ALA A 150 -17.56 -18.83 7.00
N LEU A 151 -17.16 -18.04 8.01
CA LEU A 151 -17.75 -18.05 9.36
C LEU A 151 -18.72 -16.86 9.60
N ALA A 152 -19.03 -16.07 8.58
CA ALA A 152 -19.90 -14.91 8.71
C ALA A 152 -21.04 -14.94 7.67
N ARG A 153 -22.16 -14.29 8.01
CA ARG A 153 -23.26 -14.11 7.04
C ARG A 153 -22.82 -13.17 5.94
N HIS A 154 -23.10 -13.54 4.71
CA HIS A 154 -22.89 -12.71 3.54
C HIS A 154 -24.10 -11.77 3.30
N PRO A 155 -23.91 -10.52 2.91
CA PRO A 155 -22.63 -9.82 2.77
C PRO A 155 -22.04 -9.38 4.12
N MET A 156 -20.71 -9.24 4.18
CA MET A 156 -20.03 -8.78 5.39
C MET A 156 -18.88 -7.83 5.05
N ILE A 157 -18.50 -6.97 5.98
CA ILE A 157 -17.31 -6.15 5.91
C ILE A 157 -16.59 -6.14 7.25
N GLN A 158 -15.29 -6.15 7.21
CA GLN A 158 -14.46 -6.12 8.39
C GLN A 158 -14.16 -4.67 8.81
N ILE A 159 -14.28 -4.39 10.09
CA ILE A 159 -13.85 -3.12 10.69
C ILE A 159 -12.86 -3.39 11.81
N LYS A 160 -11.93 -2.48 12.02
CA LYS A 160 -11.00 -2.49 13.16
C LYS A 160 -11.39 -1.39 14.13
N SER A 161 -11.61 -1.73 15.38
CA SER A 161 -11.94 -0.80 16.45
C SER A 161 -10.73 -0.29 17.24
N SER A 162 -9.56 -0.89 17.03
CA SER A 162 -8.30 -0.51 17.67
C SER A 162 -7.11 -0.99 16.88
N ARG A 163 -5.92 -0.50 17.20
CA ARG A 163 -4.65 -0.91 16.62
C ARG A 163 -3.65 -1.30 17.70
N GLY A 164 -2.72 -2.19 17.36
CA GLY A 164 -1.68 -2.67 18.24
C GLY A 164 -2.09 -3.92 19.03
N CYS A 165 -1.11 -4.46 19.75
CA CYS A 165 -1.27 -5.55 20.70
C CYS A 165 -0.73 -5.08 22.06
N PRO A 166 -1.43 -5.32 23.18
CA PRO A 166 -0.99 -4.88 24.49
C PRO A 166 0.10 -5.78 25.12
N SER A 167 0.66 -6.75 24.36
CA SER A 167 1.71 -7.67 24.83
C SER A 167 3.10 -7.07 24.79
#